data_f8c00ed6d241d5a675ef0323b53dbf56
#
_entry.id   f8c00ed6d241d5a675ef0323b53dbf56
#
_cell.length_a   1.000
_cell.length_b   1.000
_cell.length_c   1.000
_cell.angle_alpha   90.00
_cell.angle_beta   90.00
_cell.angle_gamma   90.00
#
_symmetry.space_group_name_H-M   'P 1'
#
loop_
_entity.id
_entity.type
_entity.pdbx_description
1 polymer ?
#
loop_
_entity_poly.entity_id
_entity_poly.type
_entity_poly.pdbx_seq_one_letter_code
_entity_poly.pdbx_strand_id
1 'polypeptide(L)'
;MSEKETALIVGAGSGLSASCARLFAREGMAVHLAARHPDKLAELCRETDATAHACDATDPSQVADLFAALPAAPDLVLYNASARVRKPFVEVTPEEAAQAIAVSCTAGFHVASEAAKRMVERGSGTILFTGASASVKGYPQSATFAMGKFGLRGLAQSMARELAPQNIHVAHFVIDGAISDPANERKAELEAEWGPDSMLNPDEIARTYLFTHRQHRSAWTWEIELRPWVERF
;
A
#
# COMPACT_ATOMS: atom_id res chain seq x y z
N MET A 1 4.39 -30.60 -4.24
CA MET A 1 5.03 -29.33 -3.80
C MET A 1 3.87 -28.38 -3.60
N SER A 2 3.68 -27.78 -2.43
CA SER A 2 2.67 -26.73 -2.23
C SER A 2 3.04 -25.56 -3.16
N GLU A 3 2.06 -25.00 -3.87
CA GLU A 3 2.26 -23.77 -4.62
C GLU A 3 2.80 -22.69 -3.68
N LYS A 4 3.75 -21.88 -4.17
CA LYS A 4 4.25 -20.73 -3.41
C LYS A 4 3.12 -19.72 -3.25
N GLU A 5 2.97 -19.19 -2.05
CA GLU A 5 2.10 -18.05 -1.79
C GLU A 5 2.53 -16.84 -2.64
N THR A 6 1.58 -16.12 -3.21
CA THR A 6 1.85 -15.03 -4.16
C THR A 6 1.45 -13.68 -3.58
N ALA A 7 2.38 -12.71 -3.62
CA ALA A 7 2.15 -11.33 -3.22
C ALA A 7 2.21 -10.38 -4.42
N LEU A 8 1.20 -9.52 -4.58
CA LEU A 8 1.17 -8.41 -5.53
C LEU A 8 1.28 -7.08 -4.79
N ILE A 9 2.29 -6.27 -5.13
CA ILE A 9 2.47 -4.92 -4.59
C ILE A 9 2.22 -3.90 -5.70
N VAL A 10 1.17 -3.10 -5.59
CA VAL A 10 0.82 -2.03 -6.54
C VAL A 10 1.21 -0.67 -5.99
N GLY A 11 1.90 0.11 -6.80
CA GLY A 11 2.60 1.33 -6.39
C GLY A 11 3.99 1.01 -5.85
N ALA A 12 4.68 0.05 -6.52
CA ALA A 12 6.01 -0.35 -6.13
C ALA A 12 7.05 0.76 -6.37
N GLY A 13 7.97 0.89 -5.43
CA GLY A 13 9.05 1.88 -5.43
C GLY A 13 10.16 1.50 -4.46
N SER A 14 11.16 2.36 -4.29
CA SER A 14 12.37 2.12 -3.50
C SER A 14 12.18 2.10 -1.98
N GLY A 15 11.11 2.74 -1.47
CA GLY A 15 10.83 2.87 -0.04
C GLY A 15 10.08 1.67 0.55
N LEU A 16 8.95 1.91 1.21
CA LEU A 16 8.16 0.88 1.91
C LEU A 16 7.84 -0.35 1.04
N SER A 17 7.50 -0.15 -0.24
CA SER A 17 7.23 -1.27 -1.15
C SER A 17 8.44 -2.19 -1.32
N ALA A 18 9.66 -1.63 -1.34
CA ALA A 18 10.88 -2.44 -1.45
C ALA A 18 11.13 -3.26 -0.18
N SER A 19 10.92 -2.68 1.01
CA SER A 19 10.99 -3.41 2.28
C SER A 19 9.97 -4.56 2.33
N CYS A 20 8.73 -4.31 1.89
CA CYS A 20 7.71 -5.36 1.77
C CYS A 20 8.15 -6.46 0.81
N ALA A 21 8.64 -6.11 -0.39
CA ALA A 21 9.07 -7.07 -1.39
C ALA A 21 10.20 -7.98 -0.87
N ARG A 22 11.22 -7.37 -0.24
CA ARG A 22 12.33 -8.12 0.38
C ARG A 22 11.86 -9.07 1.47
N LEU A 23 10.98 -8.60 2.35
CA LEU A 23 10.43 -9.43 3.42
C LEU A 23 9.61 -10.58 2.86
N PHE A 24 8.66 -10.32 1.95
CA PHE A 24 7.79 -11.34 1.39
C PHE A 24 8.57 -12.40 0.62
N ALA A 25 9.60 -11.99 -0.16
CA ALA A 25 10.50 -12.92 -0.85
C ALA A 25 11.29 -13.80 0.13
N ARG A 26 11.85 -13.22 1.21
CA ARG A 26 12.54 -13.99 2.27
C ARG A 26 11.63 -14.99 2.96
N GLU A 27 10.35 -14.70 3.05
CA GLU A 27 9.34 -15.59 3.62
C GLU A 27 8.79 -16.63 2.63
N GLY A 28 9.40 -16.70 1.45
CA GLY A 28 9.13 -17.72 0.43
C GLY A 28 7.99 -17.40 -0.53
N MET A 29 7.44 -16.18 -0.49
CA MET A 29 6.37 -15.77 -1.41
C MET A 29 6.94 -15.49 -2.83
N ALA A 30 6.15 -15.77 -3.86
CA ALA A 30 6.39 -15.26 -5.20
C ALA A 30 5.90 -13.80 -5.27
N VAL A 31 6.82 -12.85 -5.52
CA VAL A 31 6.52 -11.42 -5.45
C VAL A 31 6.32 -10.83 -6.85
N HIS A 32 5.22 -10.14 -7.05
CA HIS A 32 4.91 -9.35 -8.24
C HIS A 32 4.85 -7.86 -7.87
N LEU A 33 5.52 -7.02 -8.65
CA LEU A 33 5.64 -5.59 -8.42
C LEU A 33 5.01 -4.82 -9.57
N ALA A 34 4.02 -3.97 -9.31
CA ALA A 34 3.37 -3.17 -10.33
C ALA A 34 3.68 -1.68 -10.15
N ALA A 35 4.19 -1.05 -11.20
CA ALA A 35 4.49 0.37 -11.26
C ALA A 35 4.39 0.91 -12.69
N ARG A 36 4.23 2.22 -12.85
CA ARG A 36 4.23 2.89 -14.18
C ARG A 36 5.58 2.78 -14.91
N HIS A 37 6.66 2.64 -14.16
CA HIS A 37 8.04 2.56 -14.67
C HIS A 37 8.75 1.35 -14.05
N PRO A 38 8.47 0.12 -14.54
CA PRO A 38 9.01 -1.10 -13.98
C PRO A 38 10.54 -1.23 -14.14
N ASP A 39 11.14 -0.52 -15.10
CA ASP A 39 12.59 -0.41 -15.28
C ASP A 39 13.32 0.06 -14.00
N LYS A 40 12.70 0.95 -13.22
CA LYS A 40 13.24 1.43 -11.94
C LYS A 40 13.27 0.37 -10.84
N LEU A 41 12.61 -0.76 -11.05
CA LEU A 41 12.54 -1.88 -10.10
C LEU A 41 13.55 -2.98 -10.41
N ALA A 42 14.38 -2.84 -11.45
CA ALA A 42 15.28 -3.89 -11.94
C ALA A 42 16.25 -4.41 -10.85
N GLU A 43 16.77 -3.55 -9.99
CA GLU A 43 17.62 -3.95 -8.87
C GLU A 43 16.86 -4.75 -7.82
N LEU A 44 15.69 -4.25 -7.42
CA LEU A 44 14.82 -4.91 -6.46
C LEU A 44 14.36 -6.30 -6.97
N CYS A 45 14.05 -6.41 -8.27
CA CYS A 45 13.71 -7.69 -8.89
C CYS A 45 14.88 -8.68 -8.83
N ARG A 46 16.12 -8.22 -9.07
CA ARG A 46 17.32 -9.10 -8.96
C ARG A 46 17.57 -9.55 -7.52
N GLU A 47 17.31 -8.69 -6.53
CA GLU A 47 17.48 -9.02 -5.11
C GLU A 47 16.44 -10.02 -4.61
N THR A 48 15.22 -9.95 -5.12
CA THR A 48 14.05 -10.66 -4.55
C THR A 48 13.48 -11.75 -5.46
N ASP A 49 14.03 -11.92 -6.65
CA ASP A 49 13.46 -12.78 -7.71
C ASP A 49 12.01 -12.38 -8.07
N ALA A 50 11.67 -11.09 -7.87
CA ALA A 50 10.34 -10.57 -8.14
C ALA A 50 10.13 -10.29 -9.63
N THR A 51 8.88 -10.41 -10.07
CA THR A 51 8.48 -10.05 -11.44
C THR A 51 7.88 -8.64 -11.45
N ALA A 52 8.44 -7.75 -12.28
CA ALA A 52 7.91 -6.39 -12.45
C ALA A 52 6.91 -6.30 -13.61
N HIS A 53 5.85 -5.53 -13.40
CA HIS A 53 4.77 -5.28 -14.35
C HIS A 53 4.59 -3.78 -14.57
N ALA A 54 4.46 -3.36 -15.84
CA ALA A 54 4.02 -2.00 -16.16
C ALA A 54 2.52 -1.88 -15.91
N CYS A 55 2.13 -0.94 -15.05
CA CYS A 55 0.71 -0.68 -14.76
C CYS A 55 0.52 0.74 -14.22
N ASP A 56 -0.32 1.51 -14.90
CA ASP A 56 -0.95 2.69 -14.30
C ASP A 56 -2.25 2.25 -13.64
N ALA A 57 -2.26 2.19 -12.31
CA ALA A 57 -3.41 1.75 -11.55
C ALA A 57 -4.64 2.69 -11.65
N THR A 58 -4.47 3.90 -12.21
CA THR A 58 -5.60 4.80 -12.52
C THR A 58 -6.39 4.36 -13.77
N ASP A 59 -5.80 3.49 -14.59
CA ASP A 59 -6.44 2.89 -15.76
C ASP A 59 -6.97 1.49 -15.42
N PRO A 60 -8.29 1.30 -15.34
CA PRO A 60 -8.87 0.00 -14.97
C PRO A 60 -8.56 -1.12 -15.99
N SER A 61 -8.29 -0.80 -17.25
CA SER A 61 -7.92 -1.79 -18.25
C SER A 61 -6.52 -2.34 -17.99
N GLN A 62 -5.55 -1.49 -17.66
CA GLN A 62 -4.21 -1.92 -17.30
C GLN A 62 -4.20 -2.73 -15.99
N VAL A 63 -5.09 -2.42 -15.05
CA VAL A 63 -5.26 -3.22 -13.84
C VAL A 63 -5.82 -4.61 -14.17
N ALA A 64 -6.82 -4.69 -15.05
CA ALA A 64 -7.36 -6.00 -15.49
C ALA A 64 -6.27 -6.84 -16.20
N ASP A 65 -5.49 -6.23 -17.09
CA ASP A 65 -4.37 -6.88 -17.78
C ASP A 65 -3.28 -7.35 -16.81
N LEU A 66 -2.96 -6.53 -15.79
CA LEU A 66 -2.03 -6.92 -14.72
C LEU A 66 -2.48 -8.20 -14.03
N PHE A 67 -3.74 -8.27 -13.60
CA PHE A 67 -4.26 -9.46 -12.93
C PHE A 67 -4.40 -10.67 -13.87
N ALA A 68 -4.63 -10.46 -15.16
CA ALA A 68 -4.63 -11.53 -16.17
C ALA A 68 -3.24 -12.10 -16.44
N ALA A 69 -2.19 -11.30 -16.27
CA ALA A 69 -0.80 -11.71 -16.42
C ALA A 69 -0.23 -12.47 -15.21
N LEU A 70 -0.93 -12.50 -14.07
CA LEU A 70 -0.51 -13.28 -12.92
C LEU A 70 -0.79 -14.77 -13.13
N PRO A 71 0.07 -15.68 -12.61
CA PRO A 71 -0.11 -17.12 -12.78
C PRO A 71 -1.35 -17.66 -12.06
N ALA A 72 -1.78 -17.00 -10.99
CA ALA A 72 -2.97 -17.31 -10.22
C ALA A 72 -3.50 -16.08 -9.48
N ALA A 73 -4.64 -16.19 -8.81
CA ALA A 73 -5.11 -15.16 -7.90
C ALA A 73 -4.07 -14.95 -6.78
N PRO A 74 -3.59 -13.71 -6.54
CA PRO A 74 -2.61 -13.48 -5.49
C PRO A 74 -3.21 -13.75 -4.09
N ASP A 75 -2.38 -14.26 -3.17
CA ASP A 75 -2.78 -14.51 -1.78
C ASP A 75 -2.80 -13.21 -0.99
N LEU A 76 -1.89 -12.31 -1.34
CA LEU A 76 -1.74 -11.00 -0.74
C LEU A 76 -1.69 -9.92 -1.82
N VAL A 77 -2.53 -8.91 -1.71
CA VAL A 77 -2.46 -7.68 -2.52
C VAL A 77 -2.20 -6.49 -1.61
N LEU A 78 -1.11 -5.77 -1.84
CA LEU A 78 -0.77 -4.53 -1.14
C LEU A 78 -0.95 -3.33 -2.10
N TYR A 79 -1.87 -2.43 -1.79
CA TYR A 79 -2.01 -1.16 -2.46
C TYR A 79 -1.25 -0.07 -1.71
N ASN A 80 -0.16 0.44 -2.32
CA ASN A 80 0.74 1.42 -1.71
C ASN A 80 0.89 2.71 -2.55
N ALA A 81 0.20 2.84 -3.70
CA ALA A 81 0.29 4.04 -4.52
C ALA A 81 -0.38 5.25 -3.81
N SER A 82 0.21 6.42 -4.02
CA SER A 82 -0.27 7.65 -3.43
C SER A 82 0.16 8.86 -4.28
N ALA A 83 -0.66 9.90 -4.28
CA ALA A 83 -0.32 11.21 -4.83
C ALA A 83 -0.62 12.30 -3.80
N ARG A 84 0.27 13.28 -3.71
CA ARG A 84 0.16 14.40 -2.77
C ARG A 84 0.49 15.70 -3.47
N VAL A 85 -0.42 16.66 -3.37
CA VAL A 85 -0.18 18.07 -3.72
C VAL A 85 -0.08 18.84 -2.40
N ARG A 86 1.05 19.54 -2.19
CA ARG A 86 1.28 20.34 -0.97
C ARG A 86 1.40 21.80 -1.34
N LYS A 87 0.31 22.53 -1.21
CA LYS A 87 0.24 23.97 -1.42
C LYS A 87 -1.00 24.60 -0.76
N PRO A 88 -1.09 25.93 -0.64
CA PRO A 88 -2.26 26.61 -0.11
C PRO A 88 -3.54 26.14 -0.82
N PHE A 89 -4.62 25.97 -0.06
CA PHE A 89 -5.89 25.44 -0.59
C PHE A 89 -6.42 26.23 -1.79
N VAL A 90 -6.30 27.54 -1.75
CA VAL A 90 -6.79 28.44 -2.82
C VAL A 90 -5.98 28.34 -4.12
N GLU A 91 -4.83 27.69 -4.09
CA GLU A 91 -3.95 27.48 -5.25
C GLU A 91 -4.09 26.07 -5.84
N VAL A 92 -4.82 25.17 -5.18
CA VAL A 92 -5.04 23.80 -5.68
C VAL A 92 -6.02 23.87 -6.86
N THR A 93 -5.60 23.30 -8.01
CA THR A 93 -6.48 23.26 -9.18
C THR A 93 -7.43 22.04 -9.11
N PRO A 94 -8.58 22.09 -9.79
CA PRO A 94 -9.48 20.95 -9.90
C PRO A 94 -8.78 19.69 -10.47
N GLU A 95 -7.88 19.86 -11.43
CA GLU A 95 -7.14 18.77 -12.08
C GLU A 95 -6.18 18.09 -11.09
N GLU A 96 -5.46 18.88 -10.29
CA GLU A 96 -4.58 18.35 -9.24
C GLU A 96 -5.37 17.58 -8.17
N ALA A 97 -6.56 18.09 -7.80
CA ALA A 97 -7.44 17.40 -6.86
C ALA A 97 -7.96 16.09 -7.45
N ALA A 98 -8.43 16.10 -8.71
CA ALA A 98 -8.90 14.93 -9.41
C ALA A 98 -7.79 13.86 -9.53
N GLN A 99 -6.58 14.27 -9.96
CA GLN A 99 -5.44 13.36 -10.08
C GLN A 99 -5.01 12.76 -8.74
N ALA A 100 -4.99 13.54 -7.69
CA ALA A 100 -4.62 13.04 -6.35
C ALA A 100 -5.63 12.00 -5.83
N ILE A 101 -6.93 12.22 -6.05
CA ILE A 101 -7.98 11.27 -5.70
C ILE A 101 -7.89 10.03 -6.60
N ALA A 102 -7.70 10.21 -7.90
CA ALA A 102 -7.57 9.11 -8.85
C ALA A 102 -6.48 8.14 -8.41
N VAL A 103 -5.27 8.65 -8.08
CA VAL A 103 -4.15 7.81 -7.64
C VAL A 103 -4.36 7.28 -6.21
N SER A 104 -4.79 8.10 -5.25
CA SER A 104 -4.77 7.69 -3.83
C SER A 104 -6.01 6.86 -3.42
N CYS A 105 -7.12 6.96 -4.16
CA CYS A 105 -8.38 6.32 -3.81
C CYS A 105 -8.94 5.45 -4.94
N THR A 106 -9.26 6.06 -6.12
CA THR A 106 -9.96 5.35 -7.20
C THR A 106 -9.14 4.19 -7.76
N ALA A 107 -7.83 4.37 -7.92
CA ALA A 107 -6.93 3.29 -8.33
C ALA A 107 -6.87 2.15 -7.28
N GLY A 108 -6.97 2.50 -5.99
CA GLY A 108 -7.13 1.50 -4.92
C GLY A 108 -8.39 0.66 -5.10
N PHE A 109 -9.49 1.28 -5.51
CA PHE A 109 -10.72 0.56 -5.85
C PHE A 109 -10.53 -0.36 -7.07
N HIS A 110 -9.89 0.09 -8.15
CA HIS A 110 -9.65 -0.75 -9.33
C HIS A 110 -8.88 -2.01 -8.96
N VAL A 111 -7.76 -1.85 -8.25
CA VAL A 111 -6.91 -2.97 -7.81
C VAL A 111 -7.66 -3.91 -6.86
N ALA A 112 -8.35 -3.35 -5.87
CA ALA A 112 -9.08 -4.13 -4.89
C ALA A 112 -10.27 -4.88 -5.50
N SER A 113 -10.96 -4.31 -6.48
CA SER A 113 -12.06 -4.95 -7.21
C SER A 113 -11.58 -6.19 -7.96
N GLU A 114 -10.47 -6.08 -8.70
CA GLU A 114 -9.89 -7.21 -9.44
C GLU A 114 -9.35 -8.29 -8.50
N ALA A 115 -8.72 -7.89 -7.38
CA ALA A 115 -8.29 -8.82 -6.34
C ALA A 115 -9.47 -9.55 -5.71
N ALA A 116 -10.49 -8.81 -5.27
CA ALA A 116 -11.64 -9.35 -4.55
C ALA A 116 -12.42 -10.37 -5.40
N LYS A 117 -12.67 -10.09 -6.69
CA LYS A 117 -13.34 -11.04 -7.60
C LYS A 117 -12.66 -12.41 -7.58
N ARG A 118 -11.35 -12.44 -7.74
CA ARG A 118 -10.54 -13.66 -7.81
C ARG A 118 -10.40 -14.36 -6.46
N MET A 119 -10.25 -13.57 -5.39
CA MET A 119 -10.13 -14.08 -4.03
C MET A 119 -11.46 -14.68 -3.52
N VAL A 120 -12.59 -14.07 -3.85
CA VAL A 120 -13.94 -14.60 -3.52
C VAL A 120 -14.17 -15.91 -4.26
N GLU A 121 -13.82 -16.01 -5.53
CA GLU A 121 -13.93 -17.25 -6.30
C GLU A 121 -13.06 -18.36 -5.69
N ARG A 122 -11.85 -18.05 -5.23
CA ARG A 122 -10.95 -18.97 -4.52
C ARG A 122 -11.39 -19.27 -3.09
N GLY A 123 -12.13 -18.37 -2.43
CA GLY A 123 -12.56 -18.49 -1.04
C GLY A 123 -11.50 -18.09 -0.01
N SER A 124 -10.43 -17.38 -0.40
CA SER A 124 -9.39 -16.87 0.51
C SER A 124 -8.60 -15.72 -0.11
N GLY A 125 -8.02 -14.85 0.72
CA GLY A 125 -7.11 -13.80 0.28
C GLY A 125 -6.97 -12.66 1.29
N THR A 126 -5.98 -11.81 1.07
CA THR A 126 -5.72 -10.62 1.90
C THR A 126 -5.50 -9.40 1.02
N ILE A 127 -6.18 -8.30 1.34
CA ILE A 127 -6.02 -7.00 0.67
C ILE A 127 -5.62 -5.97 1.72
N LEU A 128 -4.43 -5.38 1.55
CA LEU A 128 -3.88 -4.38 2.45
C LEU A 128 -3.80 -3.02 1.76
N PHE A 129 -4.20 -1.97 2.48
CA PHE A 129 -4.13 -0.60 2.00
C PHE A 129 -3.21 0.25 2.87
N THR A 130 -2.19 0.84 2.25
CA THR A 130 -1.34 1.84 2.92
C THR A 130 -2.08 3.17 3.00
N GLY A 131 -2.55 3.47 4.19
CA GLY A 131 -3.10 4.77 4.57
C GLY A 131 -2.02 5.77 4.97
N ALA A 132 -2.43 6.77 5.71
CA ALA A 132 -1.57 7.79 6.31
C ALA A 132 -2.32 8.44 7.48
N SER A 133 -1.64 9.30 8.27
CA SER A 133 -2.33 10.23 9.18
C SER A 133 -3.45 10.99 8.48
N ALA A 134 -3.25 11.31 7.20
CA ALA A 134 -4.27 11.93 6.35
C ALA A 134 -5.50 11.04 6.05
N SER A 135 -5.54 9.80 6.51
CA SER A 135 -6.74 8.95 6.49
C SER A 135 -7.73 9.26 7.64
N VAL A 136 -7.26 9.94 8.69
CA VAL A 136 -8.03 10.17 9.94
C VAL A 136 -8.05 11.64 10.36
N LYS A 137 -7.15 12.47 9.82
CA LYS A 137 -7.07 13.92 10.12
C LYS A 137 -6.61 14.72 8.91
N GLY A 138 -7.16 15.94 8.73
CA GLY A 138 -6.73 16.88 7.71
C GLY A 138 -5.61 17.79 8.22
N TYR A 139 -4.72 18.20 7.31
CA TYR A 139 -3.65 19.14 7.62
C TYR A 139 -3.70 20.33 6.69
N PRO A 140 -3.19 21.52 7.09
CA PRO A 140 -2.98 22.62 6.18
C PRO A 140 -2.16 22.18 4.95
N GLN A 141 -2.50 22.72 3.79
CA GLN A 141 -1.82 22.42 2.52
C GLN A 141 -1.83 20.95 2.08
N SER A 142 -2.77 20.14 2.60
CA SER A 142 -2.85 18.70 2.31
C SER A 142 -4.27 18.24 1.96
N ALA A 143 -5.14 19.14 1.50
CA ALA A 143 -6.55 18.84 1.22
C ALA A 143 -6.73 17.65 0.27
N THR A 144 -6.02 17.64 -0.86
CA THR A 144 -6.11 16.57 -1.87
C THR A 144 -5.65 15.22 -1.33
N PHE A 145 -4.59 15.23 -0.53
CA PHE A 145 -4.06 14.03 0.10
C PHE A 145 -5.04 13.46 1.13
N ALA A 146 -5.63 14.34 1.97
CA ALA A 146 -6.66 13.92 2.91
C ALA A 146 -7.89 13.36 2.20
N MET A 147 -8.41 14.03 1.15
CA MET A 147 -9.53 13.50 0.35
C MET A 147 -9.26 12.09 -0.16
N GLY A 148 -8.08 11.85 -0.74
CA GLY A 148 -7.72 10.54 -1.27
C GLY A 148 -7.57 9.47 -0.18
N LYS A 149 -6.91 9.80 0.94
CA LYS A 149 -6.65 8.83 2.02
C LYS A 149 -7.88 8.54 2.90
N PHE A 150 -8.76 9.52 3.17
CA PHE A 150 -10.07 9.28 3.78
C PHE A 150 -10.93 8.40 2.89
N GLY A 151 -10.95 8.67 1.57
CA GLY A 151 -11.68 7.84 0.61
C GLY A 151 -11.17 6.40 0.59
N LEU A 152 -9.85 6.20 0.57
CA LEU A 152 -9.24 4.87 0.63
C LEU A 152 -9.58 4.13 1.93
N ARG A 153 -9.59 4.83 3.07
CA ARG A 153 -10.00 4.27 4.36
C ARG A 153 -11.47 3.85 4.34
N GLY A 154 -12.34 4.71 3.78
CA GLY A 154 -13.77 4.38 3.62
C GLY A 154 -14.00 3.13 2.77
N LEU A 155 -13.27 3.01 1.65
CA LEU A 155 -13.25 1.83 0.79
C LEU A 155 -12.84 0.58 1.59
N ALA A 156 -11.69 0.62 2.24
CA ALA A 156 -11.16 -0.49 3.03
C ALA A 156 -12.15 -0.93 4.14
N GLN A 157 -12.75 0.03 4.83
CA GLN A 157 -13.73 -0.24 5.89
C GLN A 157 -14.99 -0.93 5.37
N SER A 158 -15.51 -0.51 4.21
CA SER A 158 -16.66 -1.15 3.56
C SER A 158 -16.33 -2.58 3.15
N MET A 159 -15.20 -2.75 2.43
CA MET A 159 -14.74 -4.05 1.97
C MET A 159 -14.47 -5.02 3.12
N ALA A 160 -13.85 -4.56 4.22
CA ALA A 160 -13.58 -5.41 5.38
C ALA A 160 -14.86 -6.03 5.95
N ARG A 161 -15.96 -5.26 6.01
CA ARG A 161 -17.25 -5.76 6.49
C ARG A 161 -17.94 -6.73 5.52
N GLU A 162 -17.86 -6.42 4.24
CA GLU A 162 -18.53 -7.18 3.19
C GLU A 162 -17.83 -8.50 2.90
N LEU A 163 -16.49 -8.50 2.89
CA LEU A 163 -15.69 -9.63 2.41
C LEU A 163 -15.20 -10.56 3.52
N ALA A 164 -15.18 -10.13 4.79
CA ALA A 164 -14.80 -11.00 5.90
C ALA A 164 -15.65 -12.27 6.02
N PRO A 165 -16.99 -12.25 5.83
CA PRO A 165 -17.79 -13.47 5.79
C PRO A 165 -17.39 -14.43 4.66
N GLN A 166 -16.82 -13.91 3.59
CA GLN A 166 -16.34 -14.66 2.41
C GLN A 166 -14.88 -15.12 2.56
N ASN A 167 -14.32 -15.03 3.77
CA ASN A 167 -12.95 -15.41 4.10
C ASN A 167 -11.87 -14.57 3.38
N ILE A 168 -12.15 -13.30 3.10
CA ILE A 168 -11.19 -12.35 2.58
C ILE A 168 -10.84 -11.33 3.66
N HIS A 169 -9.55 -11.26 3.99
CA HIS A 169 -9.04 -10.32 5.00
C HIS A 169 -8.71 -8.97 4.35
N VAL A 170 -9.37 -7.91 4.76
CA VAL A 170 -9.09 -6.54 4.28
C VAL A 170 -8.63 -5.68 5.46
N ALA A 171 -7.47 -5.06 5.33
CA ALA A 171 -6.93 -4.18 6.36
C ALA A 171 -6.37 -2.86 5.81
N HIS A 172 -6.51 -1.81 6.60
CA HIS A 172 -6.02 -0.46 6.35
C HIS A 172 -5.00 -0.07 7.41
N PHE A 173 -3.88 0.55 6.97
CA PHE A 173 -2.81 0.98 7.86
C PHE A 173 -2.71 2.49 7.90
N VAL A 174 -2.94 3.09 9.05
CA VAL A 174 -2.68 4.51 9.29
C VAL A 174 -1.19 4.66 9.57
N ILE A 175 -0.43 5.15 8.59
CA ILE A 175 0.98 5.46 8.75
C ILE A 175 1.07 6.91 9.25
N ASP A 176 1.22 7.07 10.56
CA ASP A 176 1.23 8.37 11.22
C ASP A 176 2.65 8.80 11.58
N GLY A 177 3.35 9.35 10.59
CA GLY A 177 4.70 9.84 10.71
C GLY A 177 5.47 9.76 9.40
N ALA A 178 6.68 10.31 9.39
CA ALA A 178 7.60 10.20 8.27
C ALA A 178 8.19 8.78 8.21
N ILE A 179 8.19 8.18 7.02
CA ILE A 179 8.89 6.90 6.80
C ILE A 179 10.36 7.19 6.51
N SER A 180 11.25 6.44 7.16
CA SER A 180 12.68 6.48 6.91
C SER A 180 12.99 5.89 5.53
N ASP A 181 13.06 6.74 4.50
CA ASP A 181 13.46 6.35 3.16
C ASP A 181 14.92 6.77 2.93
N PRO A 182 15.81 5.88 2.45
CA PRO A 182 17.18 6.27 2.06
C PRO A 182 17.24 7.40 1.04
N ALA A 183 16.21 7.54 0.20
CA ALA A 183 16.07 8.63 -0.76
C ALA A 183 15.57 9.95 -0.15
N ASN A 184 15.20 9.97 1.13
CA ASN A 184 14.76 11.18 1.81
C ASN A 184 15.97 12.03 2.22
N GLU A 185 16.25 13.10 1.46
CA GLU A 185 17.35 14.03 1.72
C GLU A 185 17.32 14.66 3.13
N ARG A 186 16.12 14.77 3.73
CA ARG A 186 15.94 15.32 5.07
C ARG A 186 16.08 14.30 6.19
N LYS A 187 16.38 13.04 5.89
CA LYS A 187 16.48 11.98 6.90
C LYS A 187 17.47 12.34 8.00
N ALA A 188 18.68 12.74 7.63
CA ALA A 188 19.73 13.08 8.59
C ALA A 188 19.36 14.30 9.45
N GLU A 189 18.68 15.32 8.88
CA GLU A 189 18.19 16.48 9.62
C GLU A 189 17.12 16.09 10.65
N LEU A 190 16.16 15.26 10.25
CA LEU A 190 15.08 14.81 11.11
C LEU A 190 15.60 13.92 12.25
N GLU A 191 16.52 13.01 11.96
CA GLU A 191 17.18 12.18 12.99
C GLU A 191 18.03 13.01 13.96
N ALA A 192 18.69 14.06 13.48
CA ALA A 192 19.45 14.98 14.32
C ALA A 192 18.55 15.83 15.23
N GLU A 193 17.39 16.26 14.71
CA GLU A 193 16.42 17.08 15.46
C GLU A 193 15.62 16.28 16.48
N TRP A 194 15.14 15.07 16.09
CA TRP A 194 14.16 14.31 16.88
C TRP A 194 14.75 13.09 17.57
N GLY A 195 15.99 12.74 17.30
CA GLY A 195 16.69 11.61 17.88
C GLY A 195 16.52 10.29 17.10
N PRO A 196 17.12 9.21 17.60
CA PRO A 196 17.04 7.90 16.96
C PRO A 196 15.61 7.36 16.98
N ASP A 197 15.26 6.58 15.94
CA ASP A 197 13.94 5.97 15.75
C ASP A 197 12.78 6.98 15.70
N SER A 198 13.09 8.23 15.35
CA SER A 198 12.10 9.30 15.20
C SER A 198 11.27 9.22 13.92
N MET A 199 11.65 8.33 13.00
CA MET A 199 10.90 8.02 11.79
C MET A 199 10.51 6.54 11.77
N LEU A 200 9.39 6.26 11.09
CA LEU A 200 8.94 4.88 10.88
C LEU A 200 9.96 4.11 10.04
N ASN A 201 10.47 3.02 10.59
CA ASN A 201 11.31 2.10 9.84
C ASN A 201 10.44 1.29 8.86
N PRO A 202 10.70 1.33 7.53
CA PRO A 202 9.89 0.64 6.54
C PRO A 202 9.91 -0.89 6.71
N ASP A 203 10.97 -1.47 7.28
CA ASP A 203 11.04 -2.90 7.56
C ASP A 203 10.10 -3.30 8.70
N GLU A 204 9.94 -2.46 9.72
CA GLU A 204 8.98 -2.70 10.81
C GLU A 204 7.52 -2.54 10.34
N ILE A 205 7.27 -1.60 9.42
CA ILE A 205 5.97 -1.51 8.74
C ILE A 205 5.71 -2.79 7.94
N ALA A 206 6.68 -3.25 7.16
CA ALA A 206 6.56 -4.48 6.36
C ALA A 206 6.30 -5.72 7.24
N ARG A 207 6.94 -5.83 8.40
CA ARG A 207 6.66 -6.90 9.37
C ARG A 207 5.21 -6.85 9.88
N THR A 208 4.70 -5.66 10.14
CA THR A 208 3.30 -5.49 10.55
C THR A 208 2.33 -5.91 9.45
N TYR A 209 2.64 -5.60 8.18
CA TYR A 209 1.82 -6.02 7.05
C TYR A 209 1.80 -7.55 6.90
N LEU A 210 2.96 -8.18 6.99
CA LEU A 210 3.06 -9.65 6.94
C LEU A 210 2.35 -10.32 8.14
N PHE A 211 2.53 -9.77 9.35
CA PHE A 211 1.81 -10.25 10.54
C PHE A 211 0.30 -10.17 10.33
N THR A 212 -0.21 -9.06 9.80
CA THR A 212 -1.64 -8.88 9.53
C THR A 212 -2.14 -9.90 8.50
N HIS A 213 -1.40 -10.12 7.41
CA HIS A 213 -1.72 -11.14 6.43
C HIS A 213 -1.83 -12.54 7.04
N ARG A 214 -0.96 -12.88 7.98
CA ARG A 214 -0.90 -14.19 8.64
C ARG A 214 -1.81 -14.33 9.88
N GLN A 215 -2.63 -13.32 10.19
CA GLN A 215 -3.56 -13.40 11.31
C GLN A 215 -4.57 -14.52 11.14
N HIS A 216 -4.82 -15.24 12.23
CA HIS A 216 -5.91 -16.20 12.25
C HIS A 216 -7.27 -15.50 12.10
N ARG A 217 -8.17 -16.03 11.27
CA ARG A 217 -9.45 -15.41 10.94
C ARG A 217 -10.37 -15.08 12.13
N SER A 218 -10.16 -15.73 13.28
CA SER A 218 -10.90 -15.41 14.51
C SER A 218 -10.50 -14.09 15.16
N ALA A 219 -9.41 -13.47 14.68
CA ALA A 219 -8.85 -12.26 15.28
C ALA A 219 -8.28 -11.32 14.19
N TRP A 220 -8.98 -11.17 13.08
CA TRP A 220 -8.56 -10.26 12.01
C TRP A 220 -8.67 -8.80 12.42
N THR A 221 -7.62 -8.06 12.17
CA THR A 221 -7.57 -6.61 12.34
C THR A 221 -7.94 -5.92 11.04
N TRP A 222 -8.90 -5.00 11.05
CA TRP A 222 -9.27 -4.22 9.86
C TRP A 222 -8.50 -2.89 9.76
N GLU A 223 -8.02 -2.34 10.87
CA GLU A 223 -7.23 -1.10 10.89
C GLU A 223 -6.14 -1.15 11.97
N ILE A 224 -4.94 -0.71 11.60
CA ILE A 224 -3.78 -0.58 12.47
C ILE A 224 -3.18 0.80 12.27
N GLU A 225 -2.85 1.49 13.35
CA GLU A 225 -2.08 2.72 13.32
C GLU A 225 -0.64 2.46 13.75
N LEU A 226 0.31 2.92 12.93
CA LEU A 226 1.75 2.86 13.18
C LEU A 226 2.31 4.27 13.25
N ARG A 227 3.07 4.57 14.29
CA ARG A 227 3.72 5.86 14.49
C ARG A 227 5.07 5.71 15.18
N PRO A 228 6.04 6.61 14.93
CA PRO A 228 7.24 6.66 15.74
C PRO A 228 6.93 7.21 17.13
N TRP A 229 7.76 6.88 18.10
CA TRP A 229 7.54 7.25 19.52
C TRP A 229 7.47 8.76 19.78
N VAL A 230 8.06 9.57 18.88
CA VAL A 230 8.07 11.05 18.99
C VAL A 230 6.81 11.72 18.43
N GLU A 231 5.98 10.98 17.67
CA GLU A 231 4.77 11.54 17.05
C GLU A 231 3.73 11.88 18.13
N ARG A 232 3.13 13.06 18.00
CA ARG A 232 2.13 13.55 18.96
C ARG A 232 0.72 13.23 18.49
N PHE A 233 -0.13 12.90 19.47
CA PHE A 233 -1.57 12.66 19.24
C PHE A 233 -2.31 13.96 18.94
#